data_cd625108aebe8fa135409b43c3d90675
#
_entry.id   cd625108aebe8fa135409b43c3d90675
#
_cell.length_a   1.000
_cell.length_b   1.000
_cell.length_c   1.000
_cell.angle_alpha   90.00
_cell.angle_beta   90.00
_cell.angle_gamma   90.00
#
_symmetry.space_group_name_H-M   'P 1'
#
loop_
_entity.id
_entity.type
_entity.pdbx_description
1 polymer ?
#
loop_
_entity_poly.entity_id
_entity_poly.type
_entity_poly.pdbx_seq_one_letter_code
_entity_poly.pdbx_strand_id
1 'polypeptide(L)'
;MYSWYKKHGNVIGIRYAQGTKQQNLSYDIIEKFKIAYPTFQEQEKLNKFIALLDERIATQSKIIDKLQSLIKGISNQLLYANNGISVLLGEILIERSERTKENNQHEVLSSTVKGIFSQREYFSKDIASENNVGYKIIRLHDVVLSPQNLWMGNINYNGKFDVGIVSPSYKIFSIAEGFDKEYIAATLKTHRALYNYMLVSEQGASVVRRNLNMEEFEQLVFKIPSFDQQQKIGRTISVLNLRLELANKQKTFYEKEKQYLLRQIFI
;
A
#
# COMPACT_ATOMS: atom_id res chain seq x y z
N MET A 1 9.66 -16.72 -29.72
CA MET A 1 8.76 -17.90 -29.64
C MET A 1 7.92 -17.93 -28.36
N TYR A 2 8.49 -17.85 -27.16
CA TYR A 2 7.74 -17.88 -25.89
C TYR A 2 6.62 -16.82 -25.78
N SER A 3 6.89 -15.57 -26.16
CA SER A 3 5.92 -14.47 -26.12
C SER A 3 4.75 -14.68 -27.10
N TRP A 4 5.02 -15.22 -28.30
CA TRP A 4 4.00 -15.59 -29.26
C TRP A 4 3.09 -16.71 -28.70
N TYR A 5 3.70 -17.76 -28.12
CA TYR A 5 2.94 -18.84 -27.48
C TYR A 5 2.10 -18.37 -26.32
N LYS A 6 2.64 -17.50 -25.46
CA LYS A 6 1.89 -16.92 -24.33
C LYS A 6 0.65 -16.14 -24.77
N LYS A 7 0.71 -15.50 -25.95
CA LYS A 7 -0.40 -14.76 -26.54
C LYS A 7 -1.44 -15.69 -27.20
N HIS A 8 -1.00 -16.67 -27.94
CA HIS A 8 -1.84 -17.50 -28.79
C HIS A 8 -2.11 -18.90 -28.25
N GLY A 9 -1.36 -19.34 -27.24
CA GLY A 9 -1.39 -20.71 -26.72
C GLY A 9 -2.76 -21.19 -26.24
N ASN A 10 -3.52 -20.31 -25.56
CA ASN A 10 -4.87 -20.67 -25.14
C ASN A 10 -5.82 -20.91 -26.32
N VAL A 11 -5.76 -20.05 -27.36
CA VAL A 11 -6.59 -20.18 -28.55
C VAL A 11 -6.20 -21.43 -29.34
N ILE A 12 -4.89 -21.71 -29.43
CA ILE A 12 -4.35 -22.91 -30.07
C ILE A 12 -4.78 -24.15 -29.29
N GLY A 13 -4.67 -24.16 -27.98
CA GLY A 13 -5.12 -25.25 -27.13
C GLY A 13 -6.60 -25.56 -27.30
N ILE A 14 -7.46 -24.54 -27.26
CA ILE A 14 -8.91 -24.70 -27.44
C ILE A 14 -9.26 -25.21 -28.84
N ARG A 15 -8.55 -24.73 -29.89
CA ARG A 15 -8.91 -24.99 -31.29
C ARG A 15 -8.33 -26.29 -31.84
N TYR A 16 -7.17 -26.72 -31.38
CA TYR A 16 -6.42 -27.81 -31.96
C TYR A 16 -6.07 -28.95 -31.01
N ALA A 17 -6.21 -28.76 -29.70
CA ALA A 17 -5.94 -29.84 -28.75
C ALA A 17 -7.07 -30.85 -28.73
N GLN A 18 -6.72 -32.15 -28.66
CA GLN A 18 -7.64 -33.27 -28.61
C GLN A 18 -7.63 -33.91 -27.22
N GLY A 19 -8.79 -34.36 -26.75
CA GLY A 19 -8.93 -35.04 -25.46
C GLY A 19 -9.93 -34.37 -24.53
N THR A 20 -10.70 -35.18 -23.77
CA THR A 20 -11.76 -34.72 -22.86
C THR A 20 -11.25 -34.41 -21.44
N LYS A 21 -10.22 -35.13 -20.97
CA LYS A 21 -9.62 -34.93 -19.62
C LYS A 21 -8.24 -34.28 -19.65
N GLN A 22 -7.45 -34.58 -20.67
CA GLN A 22 -6.15 -34.01 -20.90
C GLN A 22 -6.04 -33.61 -22.37
N GLN A 23 -5.88 -32.32 -22.63
CA GLN A 23 -5.78 -31.78 -23.99
C GLN A 23 -4.32 -31.86 -24.45
N ASN A 24 -4.06 -32.64 -25.50
CA ASN A 24 -2.74 -32.81 -26.08
C ASN A 24 -2.70 -32.20 -27.49
N LEU A 25 -1.61 -31.47 -27.81
CA LEU A 25 -1.29 -31.02 -29.14
C LEU A 25 -0.30 -32.01 -29.79
N SER A 26 -0.69 -32.61 -30.94
CA SER A 26 0.21 -33.47 -31.64
C SER A 26 1.32 -32.68 -32.32
N TYR A 27 2.49 -33.32 -32.51
CA TYR A 27 3.66 -32.74 -33.19
C TYR A 27 3.32 -32.26 -34.61
N ASP A 28 2.56 -33.05 -35.35
CA ASP A 28 2.13 -32.74 -36.74
C ASP A 28 1.25 -31.50 -36.84
N ILE A 29 0.53 -31.15 -35.77
CA ILE A 29 -0.25 -29.90 -35.71
C ILE A 29 0.67 -28.71 -35.43
N ILE A 30 1.65 -28.90 -34.53
CA ILE A 30 2.61 -27.83 -34.17
C ILE A 30 3.48 -27.45 -35.37
N GLU A 31 3.94 -28.42 -36.16
CA GLU A 31 4.74 -28.18 -37.37
C GLU A 31 4.03 -27.32 -38.42
N LYS A 32 2.71 -27.40 -38.48
CA LYS A 32 1.91 -26.64 -39.46
C LYS A 32 1.66 -25.18 -39.08
N PHE A 33 2.04 -24.76 -37.86
CA PHE A 33 1.87 -23.37 -37.46
C PHE A 33 2.81 -22.44 -38.20
N LYS A 34 2.25 -21.50 -38.93
CA LYS A 34 3.00 -20.43 -39.53
C LYS A 34 3.22 -19.33 -38.54
N ILE A 35 4.45 -19.07 -38.15
CA ILE A 35 4.85 -18.00 -37.25
C ILE A 35 5.58 -16.95 -38.08
N ALA A 36 5.03 -15.74 -38.16
CA ALA A 36 5.74 -14.59 -38.67
C ALA A 36 6.82 -14.16 -37.67
N TYR A 37 8.03 -13.96 -38.11
CA TYR A 37 9.14 -13.46 -37.30
C TYR A 37 9.91 -12.38 -38.08
N PRO A 38 10.43 -11.36 -37.37
CA PRO A 38 11.19 -10.29 -38.02
C PRO A 38 12.53 -10.77 -38.52
N THR A 39 13.14 -9.99 -39.42
CA THR A 39 14.51 -10.24 -39.89
C THR A 39 15.51 -10.26 -38.72
N PHE A 40 16.67 -10.87 -38.93
CA PHE A 40 17.70 -10.95 -37.87
C PHE A 40 18.10 -9.56 -37.33
N GLN A 41 18.25 -8.58 -38.21
CA GLN A 41 18.56 -7.19 -37.80
C GLN A 41 17.45 -6.54 -36.97
N GLU A 42 16.19 -6.82 -37.28
CA GLU A 42 15.07 -6.35 -36.49
C GLU A 42 15.00 -7.06 -35.16
N GLN A 43 15.29 -8.37 -35.10
CA GLN A 43 15.39 -9.12 -33.86
C GLN A 43 16.47 -8.55 -32.91
N GLU A 44 17.64 -8.21 -33.44
CA GLU A 44 18.71 -7.56 -32.66
C GLU A 44 18.28 -6.22 -32.10
N LYS A 45 17.61 -5.37 -32.89
CA LYS A 45 17.07 -4.08 -32.41
C LYS A 45 16.01 -4.27 -31.34
N LEU A 46 15.10 -5.20 -31.52
CA LEU A 46 14.05 -5.52 -30.56
C LEU A 46 14.64 -6.07 -29.25
N ASN A 47 15.60 -6.98 -29.33
CA ASN A 47 16.28 -7.53 -28.15
C ASN A 47 17.00 -6.44 -27.37
N LYS A 48 17.74 -5.56 -28.05
CA LYS A 48 18.42 -4.43 -27.41
C LYS A 48 17.43 -3.48 -26.75
N PHE A 49 16.32 -3.18 -27.40
CA PHE A 49 15.27 -2.32 -26.85
C PHE A 49 14.63 -2.93 -25.61
N ILE A 50 14.26 -4.21 -25.64
CA ILE A 50 13.68 -4.91 -24.49
C ILE A 50 14.70 -4.97 -23.33
N ALA A 51 15.97 -5.25 -23.62
CA ALA A 51 17.03 -5.26 -22.62
C ALA A 51 17.19 -3.90 -21.92
N LEU A 52 17.12 -2.78 -22.66
CA LEU A 52 17.17 -1.43 -22.08
C LEU A 52 15.97 -1.14 -21.18
N LEU A 53 14.77 -1.61 -21.53
CA LEU A 53 13.58 -1.49 -20.67
C LEU A 53 13.75 -2.29 -19.36
N ASP A 54 14.29 -3.52 -19.46
CA ASP A 54 14.56 -4.36 -18.29
C ASP A 54 15.61 -3.74 -17.37
N GLU A 55 16.67 -3.20 -17.93
CA GLU A 55 17.69 -2.47 -17.17
C GLU A 55 17.11 -1.26 -16.46
N ARG A 56 16.23 -0.51 -17.13
CA ARG A 56 15.53 0.65 -16.53
C ARG A 56 14.64 0.25 -15.36
N ILE A 57 13.87 -0.84 -15.50
CA ILE A 57 13.01 -1.38 -14.43
C ILE A 57 13.88 -1.86 -13.25
N ALA A 58 14.98 -2.57 -13.53
CA ALA A 58 15.90 -3.04 -12.51
C ALA A 58 16.58 -1.88 -11.77
N THR A 59 16.99 -0.84 -12.49
CA THR A 59 17.57 0.39 -11.91
C THR A 59 16.56 1.10 -11.01
N GLN A 60 15.30 1.22 -11.46
CA GLN A 60 14.24 1.82 -10.66
C GLN A 60 13.97 1.01 -9.39
N SER A 61 14.03 -0.32 -9.43
CA SER A 61 13.92 -1.18 -8.25
C SER A 61 15.04 -0.89 -7.25
N LYS A 62 16.29 -0.77 -7.70
CA LYS A 62 17.43 -0.42 -6.83
C LYS A 62 17.28 0.97 -6.19
N ILE A 63 16.70 1.93 -6.91
CA ILE A 63 16.41 3.27 -6.35
C ILE A 63 15.37 3.16 -5.24
N ILE A 64 14.31 2.38 -5.44
CA ILE A 64 13.25 2.13 -4.45
C ILE A 64 13.86 1.51 -3.18
N ASP A 65 14.67 0.46 -3.31
CA ASP A 65 15.32 -0.21 -2.18
C ASP A 65 16.22 0.74 -1.39
N LYS A 66 17.02 1.58 -2.10
CA LYS A 66 17.85 2.61 -1.46
C LYS A 66 17.02 3.66 -0.74
N LEU A 67 15.93 4.14 -1.33
CA LEU A 67 15.03 5.11 -0.70
C LEU A 67 14.39 4.51 0.56
N GLN A 68 13.91 3.27 0.52
CA GLN A 68 13.34 2.58 1.68
C GLN A 68 14.35 2.48 2.83
N SER A 69 15.59 2.07 2.52
CA SER A 69 16.66 1.96 3.51
C SER A 69 17.02 3.33 4.10
N LEU A 70 17.10 4.37 3.28
CA LEU A 70 17.38 5.74 3.70
C LEU A 70 16.26 6.28 4.59
N ILE A 71 15.00 6.11 4.20
CA ILE A 71 13.84 6.52 4.98
C ILE A 71 13.86 5.84 6.36
N LYS A 72 14.09 4.54 6.40
CA LYS A 72 14.19 3.79 7.66
C LYS A 72 15.31 4.33 8.56
N GLY A 73 16.49 4.58 8.00
CA GLY A 73 17.65 5.11 8.75
C GLY A 73 17.39 6.51 9.28
N ILE A 74 16.94 7.42 8.44
CA ILE A 74 16.64 8.81 8.80
C ILE A 74 15.47 8.88 9.80
N SER A 75 14.39 8.14 9.55
CA SER A 75 13.25 8.10 10.48
C SER A 75 13.66 7.60 11.86
N ASN A 76 14.44 6.54 11.94
CA ASN A 76 14.96 6.06 13.22
C ASN A 76 15.83 7.15 13.90
N GLN A 77 16.77 7.76 13.19
CA GLN A 77 17.64 8.77 13.75
C GLN A 77 16.85 9.99 14.25
N LEU A 78 15.91 10.52 13.45
CA LEU A 78 15.17 11.73 13.77
C LEU A 78 14.09 11.51 14.85
N LEU A 79 13.41 10.36 14.82
CA LEU A 79 12.30 10.06 15.74
C LEU A 79 12.78 9.51 17.09
N TYR A 80 14.01 8.96 17.18
CA TYR A 80 14.56 8.44 18.43
C TYR A 80 15.65 9.31 19.07
N ALA A 81 16.10 10.37 18.41
CA ALA A 81 17.10 11.32 18.95
C ALA A 81 16.47 12.27 19.99
N ASN A 82 15.93 11.74 21.08
CA ASN A 82 14.94 12.43 21.89
C ASN A 82 15.46 13.21 23.08
N ASN A 83 15.43 14.55 22.97
CA ASN A 83 15.40 15.50 24.08
C ASN A 83 13.98 16.12 24.25
N GLY A 84 12.91 15.36 23.97
CA GLY A 84 11.54 15.84 24.06
C GLY A 84 10.89 15.65 25.43
N ILE A 85 9.75 16.31 25.65
CA ILE A 85 8.90 16.10 26.81
C ILE A 85 8.13 14.78 26.67
N SER A 86 7.77 14.18 27.80
CA SER A 86 6.90 13.00 27.85
C SER A 86 5.45 13.44 27.74
N VAL A 87 4.73 12.89 26.78
CA VAL A 87 3.31 13.19 26.52
C VAL A 87 2.57 11.86 26.39
N LEU A 88 1.36 11.79 26.95
CA LEU A 88 0.49 10.63 26.82
C LEU A 88 -0.14 10.58 25.42
N LEU A 89 -0.34 9.39 24.89
CA LEU A 89 -0.94 9.23 23.56
C LEU A 89 -2.38 9.75 23.52
N GLY A 90 -3.12 9.63 24.62
CA GLY A 90 -4.47 10.21 24.78
C GLY A 90 -4.50 11.75 24.77
N GLU A 91 -3.37 12.43 25.06
CA GLU A 91 -3.26 13.89 24.91
C GLU A 91 -2.96 14.29 23.44
N ILE A 92 -2.41 13.37 22.65
CA ILE A 92 -2.07 13.59 21.23
C ILE A 92 -3.25 13.25 20.33
N LEU A 93 -3.94 12.14 20.62
CA LEU A 93 -5.01 11.57 19.78
C LEU A 93 -6.36 11.72 20.48
N ILE A 94 -7.22 12.56 19.92
CA ILE A 94 -8.57 12.82 20.46
C ILE A 94 -9.60 12.02 19.66
N GLU A 95 -10.30 11.08 20.29
CA GLU A 95 -11.27 10.22 19.61
C GLU A 95 -12.44 11.02 19.02
N ARG A 96 -12.82 10.66 17.79
CA ARG A 96 -13.98 11.19 17.07
C ARG A 96 -14.95 10.06 16.73
N SER A 97 -16.24 10.34 16.79
CA SER A 97 -17.29 9.33 16.58
C SER A 97 -18.40 9.80 15.63
N GLU A 98 -18.05 10.63 14.64
CA GLU A 98 -19.00 11.05 13.59
C GLU A 98 -19.41 9.87 12.71
N ARG A 99 -20.71 9.73 12.40
CA ARG A 99 -21.25 8.62 11.63
C ARG A 99 -22.12 9.08 10.49
N THR A 100 -22.18 8.27 9.42
CA THR A 100 -23.09 8.48 8.31
C THR A 100 -24.54 8.32 8.75
N LYS A 101 -25.41 9.17 8.20
CA LYS A 101 -26.88 9.14 8.40
C LYS A 101 -27.59 8.50 7.20
N GLU A 102 -26.93 8.52 6.03
CA GLU A 102 -27.48 8.03 4.76
C GLU A 102 -26.54 7.00 4.15
N ASN A 103 -27.09 6.13 3.29
CA ASN A 103 -26.29 5.17 2.55
C ASN A 103 -25.48 5.86 1.46
N ASN A 104 -24.23 5.43 1.26
CA ASN A 104 -23.29 5.98 0.27
C ASN A 104 -23.08 7.51 0.39
N GLN A 105 -23.15 8.04 1.61
CA GLN A 105 -22.93 9.47 1.90
C GLN A 105 -21.55 9.95 1.45
N HIS A 106 -20.53 9.11 1.57
CA HIS A 106 -19.15 9.36 1.14
C HIS A 106 -18.53 8.07 0.58
N GLU A 107 -17.36 8.22 -0.07
CA GLU A 107 -16.60 7.08 -0.58
C GLU A 107 -16.17 6.12 0.55
N VAL A 108 -16.36 4.82 0.32
CA VAL A 108 -15.93 3.78 1.26
C VAL A 108 -14.43 3.56 1.14
N LEU A 109 -13.74 3.72 2.28
CA LEU A 109 -12.31 3.55 2.40
C LEU A 109 -11.98 2.33 3.28
N SER A 110 -10.84 1.73 3.01
CA SER A 110 -10.28 0.65 3.83
C SER A 110 -8.94 1.08 4.42
N SER A 111 -8.82 0.94 5.75
CA SER A 111 -7.55 1.09 6.45
C SER A 111 -6.90 -0.28 6.61
N THR A 112 -5.67 -0.41 6.11
CA THR A 112 -4.88 -1.64 6.13
C THR A 112 -3.51 -1.37 6.75
N VAL A 113 -2.70 -2.41 6.98
CA VAL A 113 -1.30 -2.23 7.43
C VAL A 113 -0.51 -1.34 6.45
N LYS A 114 -0.88 -1.33 5.16
CA LYS A 114 -0.20 -0.56 4.10
C LYS A 114 -0.66 0.90 3.99
N GLY A 115 -1.79 1.26 4.60
CA GLY A 115 -2.35 2.60 4.49
C GLY A 115 -3.86 2.62 4.29
N ILE A 116 -4.39 3.81 3.97
CA ILE A 116 -5.79 4.04 3.63
C ILE A 116 -5.94 4.07 2.11
N PHE A 117 -6.90 3.31 1.60
CA PHE A 117 -7.17 3.16 0.18
C PHE A 117 -8.66 3.28 -0.10
N SER A 118 -9.01 3.77 -1.29
CA SER A 118 -10.35 3.58 -1.85
C SER A 118 -10.64 2.08 -1.92
N GLN A 119 -11.79 1.66 -1.43
CA GLN A 119 -12.13 0.24 -1.42
C GLN A 119 -12.25 -0.31 -2.84
N ARG A 120 -12.78 0.47 -3.77
CA ARG A 120 -12.89 0.12 -5.20
C ARG A 120 -11.54 -0.04 -5.90
N GLU A 121 -10.54 0.76 -5.52
CA GLU A 121 -9.19 0.67 -6.09
C GLU A 121 -8.38 -0.49 -5.50
N TYR A 122 -8.60 -0.81 -4.22
CA TYR A 122 -7.79 -1.79 -3.51
C TYR A 122 -8.28 -3.23 -3.70
N PHE A 123 -9.58 -3.43 -3.79
CA PHE A 123 -10.20 -4.75 -3.95
C PHE A 123 -10.80 -4.88 -5.34
N SER A 124 -10.58 -6.01 -6.01
CA SER A 124 -11.17 -6.34 -7.31
C SER A 124 -12.68 -6.63 -7.25
N LYS A 125 -13.27 -6.65 -6.05
CA LYS A 125 -14.71 -6.86 -5.78
C LYS A 125 -15.18 -5.86 -4.74
N ASP A 126 -16.42 -5.40 -4.85
CA ASP A 126 -17.06 -4.62 -3.80
C ASP A 126 -17.22 -5.51 -2.54
N ILE A 127 -16.45 -5.17 -1.49
CA ILE A 127 -16.46 -5.87 -0.20
C ILE A 127 -17.31 -5.08 0.82
N ALA A 128 -17.66 -3.83 0.47
CA ALA A 128 -18.52 -3.01 1.32
C ALA A 128 -19.88 -3.69 1.47
N SER A 129 -20.45 -3.59 2.67
CA SER A 129 -21.86 -3.87 2.89
C SER A 129 -22.70 -3.00 1.93
N GLU A 130 -23.77 -3.56 1.35
CA GLU A 130 -24.72 -2.80 0.53
C GLU A 130 -25.31 -1.60 1.30
N ASN A 131 -25.40 -1.72 2.62
CA ASN A 131 -25.78 -0.65 3.52
C ASN A 131 -24.61 -0.22 4.38
N ASN A 132 -24.20 1.05 4.26
CA ASN A 132 -23.13 1.68 5.03
C ASN A 132 -23.61 2.85 5.91
N VAL A 133 -24.89 2.89 6.25
CA VAL A 133 -25.43 3.77 7.30
C VAL A 133 -24.80 3.42 8.65
N GLY A 134 -24.38 4.41 9.40
CA GLY A 134 -23.68 4.22 10.67
C GLY A 134 -22.17 3.96 10.55
N TYR A 135 -21.60 3.96 9.32
CA TYR A 135 -20.16 3.96 9.11
C TYR A 135 -19.55 5.22 9.70
N LYS A 136 -18.29 5.13 10.11
CA LYS A 136 -17.57 6.27 10.69
C LYS A 136 -17.01 7.16 9.59
N ILE A 137 -17.20 8.48 9.74
CA ILE A 137 -16.69 9.49 8.81
C ILE A 137 -15.26 9.85 9.21
N ILE A 138 -14.33 9.76 8.26
CA ILE A 138 -12.97 10.26 8.40
C ILE A 138 -12.77 11.50 7.55
N ARG A 139 -11.94 12.40 8.03
CA ARG A 139 -11.58 13.65 7.36
C ARG A 139 -10.08 13.73 7.14
N LEU A 140 -9.68 14.66 6.28
CA LEU A 140 -8.26 14.94 6.08
C LEU A 140 -7.58 15.22 7.44
N HIS A 141 -6.42 14.61 7.64
CA HIS A 141 -5.62 14.67 8.87
C HIS A 141 -6.11 13.82 10.04
N ASP A 142 -7.19 13.06 9.90
CA ASP A 142 -7.57 12.08 10.92
C ASP A 142 -6.61 10.88 10.94
N VAL A 143 -6.52 10.26 12.11
CA VAL A 143 -5.84 8.98 12.31
C VAL A 143 -6.90 7.89 12.47
N VAL A 144 -6.76 6.82 11.67
CA VAL A 144 -7.66 5.65 11.69
C VAL A 144 -6.89 4.45 12.18
N LEU A 145 -7.38 3.75 13.18
CA LEU A 145 -6.79 2.50 13.65
C LEU A 145 -7.82 1.36 13.69
N SER A 146 -7.33 0.15 13.49
CA SER A 146 -8.08 -1.08 13.74
C SER A 146 -7.68 -1.63 15.10
N PRO A 147 -8.58 -1.64 16.11
CA PRO A 147 -8.24 -2.18 17.43
C PRO A 147 -7.76 -3.63 17.36
N GLN A 148 -8.34 -4.43 16.45
CA GLN A 148 -7.99 -5.86 16.30
C GLN A 148 -6.62 -6.11 15.63
N ASN A 149 -6.14 -5.16 14.82
CA ASN A 149 -4.94 -5.31 14.00
C ASN A 149 -3.91 -4.19 14.26
N LEU A 150 -4.06 -3.44 15.35
CA LEU A 150 -3.17 -2.35 15.72
C LEU A 150 -1.73 -2.87 15.91
N TRP A 151 -1.58 -3.97 16.60
CA TRP A 151 -0.29 -4.62 16.85
C TRP A 151 0.49 -4.99 15.59
N MET A 152 -0.19 -5.16 14.45
CA MET A 152 0.42 -5.36 13.14
C MET A 152 0.71 -4.05 12.40
N GLY A 153 0.36 -2.90 12.97
CA GLY A 153 0.56 -1.59 12.38
C GLY A 153 -0.63 -1.06 11.56
N ASN A 154 -1.85 -1.57 11.78
CA ASN A 154 -3.04 -0.97 11.18
C ASN A 154 -3.49 0.27 11.96
N ILE A 155 -2.65 1.29 11.92
CA ILE A 155 -2.88 2.67 12.34
C ILE A 155 -2.38 3.58 11.23
N ASN A 156 -3.25 4.45 10.69
CA ASN A 156 -2.94 5.22 9.50
C ASN A 156 -3.42 6.65 9.62
N TYR A 157 -2.57 7.58 9.23
CA TYR A 157 -2.91 8.98 9.04
C TYR A 157 -3.56 9.18 7.68
N ASN A 158 -4.67 9.90 7.64
CA ASN A 158 -5.35 10.27 6.40
C ASN A 158 -4.76 11.58 5.85
N GLY A 159 -3.74 11.47 5.02
CA GLY A 159 -3.13 12.61 4.31
C GLY A 159 -3.60 12.75 2.86
N LYS A 160 -4.65 12.00 2.44
CA LYS A 160 -5.00 11.89 1.02
C LYS A 160 -6.47 12.22 0.72
N PHE A 161 -7.39 11.79 1.56
CA PHE A 161 -8.82 11.89 1.30
C PHE A 161 -9.41 13.02 2.14
N ASP A 162 -10.08 14.00 1.49
CA ASP A 162 -10.73 15.11 2.19
C ASP A 162 -11.81 14.60 3.14
N VAL A 163 -12.62 13.65 2.66
CA VAL A 163 -13.63 12.95 3.45
C VAL A 163 -13.86 11.55 2.90
N GLY A 164 -14.16 10.60 3.77
CA GLY A 164 -14.53 9.24 3.41
C GLY A 164 -15.20 8.53 4.57
N ILE A 165 -15.62 7.29 4.35
CA ILE A 165 -16.23 6.47 5.41
C ILE A 165 -15.50 5.14 5.56
N VAL A 166 -15.41 4.68 6.80
CA VAL A 166 -14.79 3.40 7.15
C VAL A 166 -15.74 2.58 8.03
N SER A 167 -15.52 1.26 8.09
CA SER A 167 -16.31 0.35 8.92
C SER A 167 -16.41 0.85 10.38
N PRO A 168 -17.55 0.64 11.04
CA PRO A 168 -17.75 1.00 12.45
C PRO A 168 -16.73 0.39 13.42
N SER A 169 -16.06 -0.70 13.04
CA SER A 169 -15.04 -1.38 13.85
C SER A 169 -13.74 -0.57 14.03
N TYR A 170 -13.48 0.41 13.18
CA TYR A 170 -12.32 1.28 13.32
C TYR A 170 -12.53 2.35 14.41
N LYS A 171 -11.44 2.79 15.01
CA LYS A 171 -11.36 4.00 15.85
C LYS A 171 -10.78 5.14 15.03
N ILE A 172 -11.32 6.34 15.20
CA ILE A 172 -10.90 7.55 14.48
C ILE A 172 -10.52 8.61 15.50
N PHE A 173 -9.40 9.27 15.23
CA PHE A 173 -8.87 10.31 16.10
C PHE A 173 -8.50 11.54 15.27
N SER A 174 -8.72 12.72 15.81
CA SER A 174 -8.03 13.93 15.39
C SER A 174 -6.70 14.05 16.15
N ILE A 175 -5.72 14.70 15.56
CA ILE A 175 -4.49 15.08 16.25
C ILE A 175 -4.75 16.40 16.95
N ALA A 176 -4.44 16.46 18.26
CA ALA A 176 -4.65 17.64 19.07
C ALA A 176 -3.83 18.84 18.59
N GLU A 177 -4.29 20.05 18.93
CA GLU A 177 -3.54 21.27 18.67
C GLU A 177 -2.20 21.27 19.43
N GLY A 178 -1.18 21.92 18.83
CA GLY A 178 0.18 21.93 19.37
C GLY A 178 1.06 20.76 18.90
N PHE A 179 0.52 19.80 18.14
CA PHE A 179 1.28 18.71 17.53
C PHE A 179 1.31 18.82 16.00
N ASP A 180 2.49 18.63 15.42
CA ASP A 180 2.63 18.56 13.96
C ASP A 180 2.09 17.23 13.42
N LYS A 181 1.16 17.31 12.49
CA LYS A 181 0.41 16.16 11.98
C LYS A 181 1.28 15.13 11.26
N GLU A 182 2.24 15.58 10.46
CA GLU A 182 3.16 14.71 9.71
C GLU A 182 4.16 14.04 10.65
N TYR A 183 4.66 14.76 11.66
CA TYR A 183 5.51 14.21 12.69
C TYR A 183 4.79 13.11 13.49
N ILE A 184 3.57 13.37 13.95
CA ILE A 184 2.76 12.37 14.68
C ILE A 184 2.50 11.17 13.76
N ALA A 185 2.08 11.36 12.50
CA ALA A 185 1.87 10.29 11.53
C ALA A 185 3.09 9.37 11.40
N ALA A 186 4.29 9.95 11.32
CA ALA A 186 5.54 9.19 11.24
C ALA A 186 5.85 8.46 12.55
N THR A 187 5.62 9.09 13.68
CA THR A 187 5.89 8.54 15.03
C THR A 187 5.01 7.34 15.33
N LEU A 188 3.72 7.38 14.97
CA LEU A 188 2.75 6.30 15.19
C LEU A 188 3.08 4.99 14.50
N LYS A 189 3.93 5.00 13.46
CA LYS A 189 4.34 3.81 12.69
C LYS A 189 5.77 3.34 12.97
N THR A 190 6.42 3.87 13.98
CA THR A 190 7.76 3.41 14.38
C THR A 190 7.72 2.01 14.98
N HIS A 191 8.82 1.25 14.86
CA HIS A 191 8.94 -0.06 15.49
C HIS A 191 8.69 -0.03 16.99
N ARG A 192 9.14 1.04 17.66
CA ARG A 192 8.90 1.24 19.11
C ARG A 192 7.42 1.43 19.39
N ALA A 193 6.72 2.24 18.58
CA ALA A 193 5.28 2.43 18.75
C ALA A 193 4.52 1.10 18.53
N LEU A 194 4.86 0.35 17.46
CA LEU A 194 4.26 -0.96 17.20
C LEU A 194 4.50 -1.97 18.31
N TYR A 195 5.69 -1.98 18.89
CA TYR A 195 5.99 -2.81 20.05
C TYR A 195 5.13 -2.44 21.26
N ASN A 196 4.99 -1.15 21.56
CA ASN A 196 4.13 -0.68 22.64
C ASN A 196 2.66 -1.05 22.38
N TYR A 197 2.15 -0.93 21.16
CA TYR A 197 0.79 -1.36 20.82
C TYR A 197 0.59 -2.87 21.01
N MET A 198 1.60 -3.66 20.76
CA MET A 198 1.55 -5.11 21.00
C MET A 198 1.41 -5.40 22.51
N LEU A 199 2.09 -4.65 23.38
CA LEU A 199 2.04 -4.83 24.84
C LEU A 199 0.66 -4.52 25.42
N VAL A 200 -0.04 -3.51 24.88
CA VAL A 200 -1.39 -3.11 25.31
C VAL A 200 -2.51 -3.80 24.50
N SER A 201 -2.17 -4.85 23.75
CA SER A 201 -3.10 -5.65 22.96
C SER A 201 -3.12 -7.08 23.48
N GLU A 202 -4.23 -7.50 24.04
CA GLU A 202 -4.43 -8.86 24.58
C GLU A 202 -4.70 -9.86 23.45
N GLN A 203 -4.15 -11.06 23.59
CA GLN A 203 -4.41 -12.15 22.65
C GLN A 203 -5.84 -12.66 22.85
N GLY A 204 -6.67 -12.52 21.82
CA GLY A 204 -8.02 -13.08 21.79
C GLY A 204 -8.04 -14.55 21.38
N ALA A 205 -9.23 -15.10 21.15
CA ALA A 205 -9.43 -16.48 20.70
C ALA A 205 -8.78 -16.79 19.32
N SER A 206 -8.44 -15.78 18.54
CA SER A 206 -7.76 -15.90 17.25
C SER A 206 -6.29 -15.51 17.38
N VAL A 207 -5.39 -16.28 16.79
CA VAL A 207 -3.94 -15.99 16.75
C VAL A 207 -3.63 -14.65 16.07
N VAL A 208 -4.50 -14.20 15.16
CA VAL A 208 -4.28 -13.02 14.32
C VAL A 208 -4.96 -11.76 14.90
N ARG A 209 -6.07 -11.91 15.61
CA ARG A 209 -6.83 -10.77 16.16
C ARG A 209 -6.55 -10.63 17.66
N ARG A 210 -6.19 -9.41 18.06
CA ARG A 210 -6.00 -9.05 19.45
C ARG A 210 -7.05 -8.03 19.87
N ASN A 211 -7.33 -7.97 21.16
CA ASN A 211 -8.19 -6.94 21.73
C ASN A 211 -7.31 -5.81 22.27
N LEU A 212 -7.50 -4.60 21.74
CA LEU A 212 -6.79 -3.43 22.21
C LEU A 212 -7.42 -2.94 23.53
N ASN A 213 -6.60 -2.83 24.58
CA ASN A 213 -6.98 -2.11 25.78
C ASN A 213 -6.83 -0.61 25.51
N MET A 214 -7.96 0.09 25.37
CA MET A 214 -7.97 1.51 25.02
C MET A 214 -7.41 2.39 26.13
N GLU A 215 -7.67 2.07 27.39
CA GLU A 215 -7.17 2.84 28.55
C GLU A 215 -5.64 2.78 28.58
N GLU A 216 -5.05 1.59 28.45
CA GLU A 216 -3.60 1.44 28.38
C GLU A 216 -2.99 2.06 27.09
N PHE A 217 -3.70 2.02 25.97
CA PHE A 217 -3.27 2.66 24.74
C PHE A 217 -3.14 4.18 24.91
N GLU A 218 -4.11 4.82 25.54
CA GLU A 218 -4.10 6.26 25.82
C GLU A 218 -2.99 6.65 26.81
N GLN A 219 -2.60 5.75 27.72
CA GLN A 219 -1.51 5.94 28.68
C GLN A 219 -0.10 5.70 28.11
N LEU A 220 0.02 5.27 26.85
CA LEU A 220 1.33 5.12 26.21
C LEU A 220 2.06 6.46 26.15
N VAL A 221 3.32 6.46 26.59
CA VAL A 221 4.15 7.66 26.66
C VAL A 221 5.00 7.81 25.41
N PHE A 222 4.92 8.97 24.78
CA PHE A 222 5.76 9.37 23.66
C PHE A 222 6.67 10.55 24.07
N LYS A 223 7.90 10.54 23.58
CA LYS A 223 8.83 11.66 23.69
C LYS A 223 8.60 12.60 22.51
N ILE A 224 8.15 13.81 22.77
CA ILE A 224 7.77 14.79 21.75
C ILE A 224 8.70 16.01 21.84
N PRO A 225 9.44 16.33 20.75
CA PRO A 225 10.30 17.51 20.71
C PRO A 225 9.50 18.81 20.57
N SER A 226 10.19 19.96 20.56
CA SER A 226 9.54 21.25 20.32
C SER A 226 8.77 21.26 18.98
N PHE A 227 7.73 22.06 18.87
CA PHE A 227 6.88 22.13 17.67
C PHE A 227 7.69 22.42 16.39
N ASP A 228 8.65 23.33 16.45
CA ASP A 228 9.55 23.62 15.31
C ASP A 228 10.36 22.41 14.86
N GLN A 229 10.80 21.58 15.81
CA GLN A 229 11.51 20.33 15.50
C GLN A 229 10.54 19.30 14.92
N GLN A 230 9.32 19.19 15.46
CA GLN A 230 8.30 18.32 14.90
C GLN A 230 8.05 18.65 13.43
N GLN A 231 7.84 19.93 13.09
CA GLN A 231 7.59 20.37 11.71
C GLN A 231 8.76 20.03 10.77
N LYS A 232 10.00 20.27 11.20
CA LYS A 232 11.19 19.93 10.40
C LYS A 232 11.30 18.43 10.14
N ILE A 233 11.09 17.61 11.18
CA ILE A 233 11.17 16.15 11.09
C ILE A 233 10.01 15.61 10.25
N GLY A 234 8.77 16.01 10.55
CA GLY A 234 7.57 15.59 9.85
C GLY A 234 7.67 15.87 8.35
N ARG A 235 8.00 17.12 7.99
CA ARG A 235 8.20 17.53 6.60
C ARG A 235 9.30 16.72 5.88
N THR A 236 10.43 16.47 6.56
CA THR A 236 11.52 15.68 5.97
C THR A 236 11.07 14.26 5.65
N ILE A 237 10.39 13.60 6.59
CA ILE A 237 9.91 12.22 6.41
C ILE A 237 8.79 12.17 5.36
N SER A 238 7.88 13.15 5.36
CA SER A 238 6.79 13.27 4.37
C SER A 238 7.32 13.40 2.95
N VAL A 239 8.30 14.29 2.71
CA VAL A 239 8.94 14.45 1.39
C VAL A 239 9.64 13.17 0.94
N LEU A 240 10.32 12.46 1.83
CA LEU A 240 10.97 11.19 1.50
C LEU A 240 9.95 10.11 1.12
N ASN A 241 8.84 10.02 1.87
CA ASN A 241 7.76 9.08 1.55
C ASN A 241 7.09 9.40 0.21
N LEU A 242 6.87 10.69 -0.09
CA LEU A 242 6.36 11.11 -1.40
C LEU A 242 7.29 10.70 -2.55
N ARG A 243 8.61 10.88 -2.38
CA ARG A 243 9.61 10.42 -3.37
C ARG A 243 9.55 8.92 -3.58
N LEU A 244 9.39 8.13 -2.52
CA LEU A 244 9.24 6.69 -2.61
C LEU A 244 7.95 6.29 -3.35
N GLU A 245 6.84 6.97 -3.08
CA GLU A 245 5.57 6.74 -3.79
C GLU A 245 5.70 7.03 -5.28
N LEU A 246 6.31 8.16 -5.65
CA LEU A 246 6.56 8.53 -7.05
C LEU A 246 7.47 7.51 -7.75
N ALA A 247 8.52 7.03 -7.07
CA ALA A 247 9.41 6.01 -7.61
C ALA A 247 8.68 4.67 -7.87
N ASN A 248 7.76 4.26 -6.98
CA ASN A 248 6.92 3.08 -7.19
C ASN A 248 5.95 3.26 -8.36
N LYS A 249 5.28 4.42 -8.47
CA LYS A 249 4.40 4.73 -9.62
C LYS A 249 5.17 4.67 -10.93
N GLN A 250 6.39 5.22 -10.97
CA GLN A 250 7.24 5.20 -12.15
C GLN A 250 7.65 3.78 -12.55
N LYS A 251 8.01 2.92 -11.59
CA LYS A 251 8.30 1.51 -11.85
C LYS A 251 7.09 0.80 -12.48
N THR A 252 5.91 0.97 -11.87
CA THR A 252 4.65 0.38 -12.37
C THR A 252 4.33 0.87 -13.79
N PHE A 253 4.62 2.13 -14.09
CA PHE A 253 4.45 2.68 -15.44
C PHE A 253 5.37 1.97 -16.44
N TYR A 254 6.68 1.82 -16.15
CA TYR A 254 7.61 1.12 -17.03
C TYR A 254 7.24 -0.35 -17.24
N GLU A 255 6.76 -1.04 -16.21
CA GLU A 255 6.29 -2.42 -16.32
C GLU A 255 5.07 -2.53 -17.24
N LYS A 256 4.11 -1.62 -17.12
CA LYS A 256 2.93 -1.56 -18.01
C LYS A 256 3.32 -1.22 -19.45
N GLU A 257 4.22 -0.25 -19.63
CA GLU A 257 4.75 0.13 -20.95
C GLU A 257 5.45 -1.05 -21.63
N LYS A 258 6.32 -1.76 -20.89
CA LYS A 258 6.96 -2.98 -21.41
C LYS A 258 5.92 -4.02 -21.82
N GLN A 259 4.91 -4.29 -20.99
CA GLN A 259 3.86 -5.24 -21.32
C GLN A 259 3.06 -4.83 -22.57
N TYR A 260 2.74 -3.55 -22.69
CA TYR A 260 2.04 -3.02 -23.84
C TYR A 260 2.88 -3.21 -25.12
N LEU A 261 4.14 -2.81 -25.11
CA LEU A 261 5.06 -2.94 -26.24
C LEU A 261 5.27 -4.39 -26.66
N LEU A 262 5.45 -5.31 -25.69
CA LEU A 262 5.54 -6.74 -25.99
C LEU A 262 4.28 -7.28 -26.67
N ARG A 263 3.09 -6.78 -26.33
CA ARG A 263 1.84 -7.15 -26.99
C ARG A 263 1.76 -6.62 -28.43
N GLN A 264 2.37 -5.47 -28.72
CA GLN A 264 2.38 -4.88 -30.07
C GLN A 264 3.42 -5.53 -30.98
N ILE A 265 4.59 -5.87 -30.44
CA ILE A 265 5.70 -6.46 -31.20
C ILE A 265 5.41 -7.91 -31.62
N PHE A 266 4.71 -8.67 -30.79
CA PHE A 266 4.39 -10.08 -31.04
C PHE A 266 2.92 -10.25 -31.47
N ILE A 267 2.55 -9.59 -32.58
CA ILE A 267 1.22 -9.73 -33.20
C ILE A 267 1.10 -11.07 -33.93
#